data_6733564ce29faea9a4d4e382d8067aed
#
_entry.id   6733564ce29faea9a4d4e382d8067aed
#
_cell.length_a   1.000
_cell.length_b   1.000
_cell.length_c   1.000
_cell.angle_alpha   90.00
_cell.angle_beta   90.00
_cell.angle_gamma   90.00
#
_symmetry.space_group_name_H-M   'P 1'
#
loop_
_entity.id
_entity.type
_entity.pdbx_description
1 polymer ?
#
loop_
_entity_poly.entity_id
_entity_poly.type
_entity_poly.pdbx_seq_one_letter_code
_entity_poly.pdbx_strand_id
1 'polypeptide(L)'
;MTDKRKIIRGSGGGGSPPPPRQPTRTPDTLHSKQFATFLDLISEGEIEGSATASKEGITDRTSTAYVNAYLKDVFLNDTPVLQASANSSNPADSDFNFQNVTFTPRFGTANQTKVDGIESSSSITPVGVTVTTSAP
;
A
#
# COMPACT_ATOMS: atom_id res chain seq x y z
N MET A 1 -39.74 57.91 59.18
CA MET A 1 -39.12 57.69 57.86
C MET A 1 -38.80 56.21 57.70
N THR A 2 -39.63 55.50 56.91
CA THR A 2 -39.50 54.03 56.76
C THR A 2 -38.82 53.76 55.42
N ASP A 3 -37.61 53.29 55.52
CA ASP A 3 -36.77 52.94 54.33
C ASP A 3 -37.30 51.64 53.75
N LYS A 4 -37.96 51.75 52.59
CA LYS A 4 -38.46 50.59 51.84
C LYS A 4 -37.33 50.09 50.95
N ARG A 5 -36.54 49.13 51.44
CA ARG A 5 -35.61 48.40 50.61
C ARG A 5 -36.35 47.61 49.56
N LYS A 6 -36.21 47.97 48.31
CA LYS A 6 -36.74 47.29 47.15
C LYS A 6 -35.97 46.00 46.92
N ILE A 7 -36.51 44.85 47.35
CA ILE A 7 -35.96 43.53 47.09
C ILE A 7 -36.25 43.23 45.64
N ILE A 8 -35.23 43.20 44.82
CA ILE A 8 -35.30 42.70 43.46
C ILE A 8 -35.30 41.16 43.56
N ARG A 9 -36.47 40.57 43.44
CA ARG A 9 -36.59 39.10 43.24
C ARG A 9 -36.27 38.80 41.78
N GLY A 10 -35.07 38.20 41.50
CA GLY A 10 -34.78 37.60 40.24
C GLY A 10 -35.78 36.46 40.03
N SER A 11 -36.52 36.52 38.93
CA SER A 11 -37.41 35.40 38.49
C SER A 11 -36.48 34.24 38.10
N GLY A 12 -36.15 33.42 39.10
CA GLY A 12 -35.48 32.17 38.85
C GLY A 12 -36.48 31.22 38.23
N GLY A 13 -36.59 31.22 36.90
CA GLY A 13 -37.25 30.15 36.18
C GLY A 13 -36.44 28.85 36.45
N GLY A 14 -36.99 27.96 37.26
CA GLY A 14 -36.45 26.63 37.51
C GLY A 14 -36.58 25.78 36.23
N GLY A 15 -35.83 26.12 35.20
CA GLY A 15 -35.61 25.21 34.09
C GLY A 15 -34.57 24.16 34.53
N SER A 16 -34.87 22.90 34.39
CA SER A 16 -33.87 21.84 34.57
C SER A 16 -32.63 22.18 33.76
N PRO A 17 -31.42 22.02 34.30
CA PRO A 17 -30.22 22.28 33.55
C PRO A 17 -30.26 21.43 32.27
N PRO A 18 -29.90 22.01 31.09
CA PRO A 18 -29.87 21.24 29.87
C PRO A 18 -28.94 20.05 30.07
N PRO A 19 -29.32 18.86 29.55
CA PRO A 19 -28.48 17.68 29.67
C PRO A 19 -27.06 18.00 29.13
N PRO A 20 -26.03 17.45 29.76
CA PRO A 20 -24.67 17.68 29.31
C PRO A 20 -24.57 17.28 27.83
N ARG A 21 -24.09 18.21 27.01
CA ARG A 21 -23.89 17.93 25.59
C ARG A 21 -22.84 16.83 25.46
N GLN A 22 -23.27 15.63 25.09
CA GLN A 22 -22.33 14.58 24.72
C GLN A 22 -21.62 15.03 23.44
N PRO A 23 -20.28 14.90 23.39
CA PRO A 23 -19.56 15.16 22.17
C PRO A 23 -20.04 14.20 21.08
N THR A 24 -20.62 14.75 20.03
CA THR A 24 -20.98 13.95 18.85
C THR A 24 -19.69 13.57 18.15
N ARG A 25 -19.35 12.28 18.21
CA ARG A 25 -18.20 11.76 17.46
C ARG A 25 -18.57 11.83 15.99
N THR A 26 -17.94 12.73 15.25
CA THR A 26 -18.03 12.73 13.79
C THR A 26 -17.36 11.46 13.30
N PRO A 27 -18.05 10.62 12.49
CA PRO A 27 -17.38 9.47 11.89
C PRO A 27 -16.15 9.95 11.14
N ASP A 28 -15.03 9.24 11.34
CA ASP A 28 -13.81 9.50 10.61
C ASP A 28 -14.04 9.16 9.14
N THR A 29 -14.13 10.20 8.29
CA THR A 29 -14.29 10.07 6.85
C THR A 29 -12.95 10.14 6.11
N LEU A 30 -11.84 10.19 6.85
CA LEU A 30 -10.49 10.16 6.31
C LEU A 30 -10.18 8.75 5.81
N HIS A 31 -10.52 8.49 4.57
CA HIS A 31 -10.06 7.31 3.84
C HIS A 31 -8.62 7.53 3.36
N SER A 32 -7.65 7.40 4.25
CA SER A 32 -6.25 7.37 3.84
C SER A 32 -5.96 6.00 3.22
N LYS A 33 -5.64 5.96 1.93
CA LYS A 33 -5.09 4.78 1.30
C LYS A 33 -3.62 4.70 1.66
N GLN A 34 -3.23 3.67 2.40
CA GLN A 34 -1.83 3.39 2.68
C GLN A 34 -1.31 2.42 1.61
N PHE A 35 -0.16 2.75 1.05
CA PHE A 35 0.57 1.87 0.15
C PHE A 35 1.87 1.44 0.83
N ALA A 36 2.18 0.16 0.74
CA ALA A 36 3.45 -0.37 1.17
C ALA A 36 4.10 -1.09 -0.01
N THR A 37 5.36 -0.78 -0.29
CA THR A 37 6.15 -1.48 -1.30
C THR A 37 7.21 -2.31 -0.60
N PHE A 38 7.26 -3.59 -0.93
CA PHE A 38 8.26 -4.52 -0.42
C PHE A 38 9.12 -5.00 -1.57
N LEU A 39 10.42 -5.04 -1.35
CA LEU A 39 11.38 -5.69 -2.24
C LEU A 39 12.02 -6.83 -1.48
N ASP A 40 11.88 -8.03 -2.01
CA ASP A 40 12.43 -9.24 -1.41
C ASP A 40 13.42 -9.89 -2.37
N LEU A 41 14.64 -10.13 -1.91
CA LEU A 41 15.67 -10.85 -2.66
C LEU A 41 15.67 -12.32 -2.21
N ILE A 42 15.13 -13.19 -3.06
CA ILE A 42 14.96 -14.60 -2.72
C ILE A 42 16.10 -15.50 -3.20
N SER A 43 16.95 -15.03 -4.12
CA SER A 43 18.08 -15.79 -4.65
C SER A 43 19.15 -14.85 -5.20
N GLU A 44 20.43 -15.30 -5.11
CA GLU A 44 21.56 -14.61 -5.74
C GLU A 44 21.71 -14.93 -7.24
N GLY A 45 20.98 -15.89 -7.75
CA GLY A 45 21.06 -16.33 -9.15
C GLY A 45 19.69 -16.48 -9.81
N GLU A 46 19.73 -16.94 -11.06
CA GLU A 46 18.51 -17.17 -11.81
C GLU A 46 17.69 -18.30 -11.17
N ILE A 47 16.38 -18.03 -11.03
CA ILE A 47 15.39 -18.99 -10.54
C ILE A 47 14.53 -19.50 -11.68
N GLU A 48 14.07 -20.73 -11.59
CA GLU A 48 13.20 -21.34 -12.58
C GLU A 48 11.81 -20.65 -12.64
N GLY A 49 11.34 -20.13 -11.53
CA GLY A 49 10.09 -19.38 -11.41
C GLY A 49 9.07 -20.04 -10.52
N SER A 50 7.78 -19.87 -10.85
CA SER A 50 6.66 -20.39 -10.06
C SER A 50 6.50 -21.90 -10.22
N ALA A 51 6.42 -22.61 -9.11
CA ALA A 51 6.11 -24.04 -9.09
C ALA A 51 4.69 -24.34 -9.62
N THR A 52 3.74 -23.46 -9.29
CA THR A 52 2.36 -23.60 -9.75
C THR A 52 2.25 -23.34 -11.25
N ALA A 53 2.93 -22.32 -11.80
CA ALA A 53 2.96 -22.10 -13.25
C ALA A 53 3.52 -23.31 -14.00
N SER A 54 4.58 -23.91 -13.49
CA SER A 54 5.16 -25.15 -14.06
C SER A 54 4.17 -26.31 -14.04
N LYS A 55 3.45 -26.52 -12.94
CA LYS A 55 2.41 -27.56 -12.82
C LYS A 55 1.22 -27.33 -13.76
N GLU A 56 0.86 -26.08 -13.99
CA GLU A 56 -0.23 -25.70 -14.90
C GLU A 56 0.22 -25.61 -16.37
N GLY A 57 1.49 -25.86 -16.67
CA GLY A 57 2.04 -25.83 -18.04
C GLY A 57 2.15 -24.42 -18.62
N ILE A 58 2.17 -23.39 -17.78
CA ILE A 58 2.29 -22.00 -18.20
C ILE A 58 3.78 -21.65 -18.30
N THR A 59 4.28 -21.52 -19.51
CA THR A 59 5.72 -21.28 -19.77
C THR A 59 6.06 -19.84 -20.09
N ASP A 60 5.10 -19.03 -20.54
CA ASP A 60 5.31 -17.63 -20.84
C ASP A 60 5.36 -16.78 -19.56
N ARG A 61 6.58 -16.51 -19.09
CA ARG A 61 6.86 -15.71 -17.89
C ARG A 61 6.38 -14.26 -17.97
N THR A 62 6.01 -13.78 -19.15
CA THR A 62 5.51 -12.41 -19.36
C THR A 62 3.99 -12.32 -19.34
N SER A 63 3.31 -13.46 -19.40
CA SER A 63 1.85 -13.52 -19.42
C SER A 63 1.22 -13.22 -18.07
N THR A 64 0.02 -12.64 -18.10
CA THR A 64 -0.79 -12.42 -16.88
C THR A 64 -1.10 -13.76 -16.19
N ALA A 65 -1.34 -14.83 -16.96
CA ALA A 65 -1.57 -16.15 -16.42
C ALA A 65 -0.40 -16.66 -15.58
N TYR A 66 0.83 -16.39 -16.02
CA TYR A 66 2.03 -16.75 -15.26
C TYR A 66 2.12 -15.98 -13.93
N VAL A 67 1.88 -14.67 -13.98
CA VAL A 67 1.86 -13.82 -12.75
C VAL A 67 0.79 -14.32 -11.79
N ASN A 68 -0.41 -14.65 -12.28
CA ASN A 68 -1.48 -15.17 -11.44
C ASN A 68 -1.12 -16.54 -10.83
N ALA A 69 -0.51 -17.44 -11.62
CA ALA A 69 -0.02 -18.72 -11.09
C ALA A 69 1.05 -18.49 -10.00
N TYR A 70 1.91 -17.51 -10.20
CA TYR A 70 2.93 -17.14 -9.20
C TYR A 70 2.29 -16.61 -7.91
N LEU A 71 1.19 -15.84 -7.98
CA LEU A 71 0.48 -15.32 -6.81
C LEU A 71 -0.13 -16.42 -5.92
N LYS A 72 -0.29 -17.64 -6.42
CA LYS A 72 -0.65 -18.82 -5.61
C LYS A 72 0.51 -19.31 -4.76
N ASP A 73 1.74 -19.04 -5.17
CA ASP A 73 2.97 -19.40 -4.46
C ASP A 73 3.47 -18.28 -3.52
N VAL A 74 2.83 -17.09 -3.56
CA VAL A 74 3.15 -15.96 -2.68
C VAL A 74 2.21 -15.93 -1.49
N PHE A 75 2.74 -15.99 -0.30
CA PHE A 75 1.98 -16.03 0.94
C PHE A 75 2.20 -14.75 1.77
N LEU A 76 1.12 -14.19 2.27
CA LEU A 76 1.11 -13.11 3.25
C LEU A 76 0.44 -13.65 4.52
N ASN A 77 1.18 -13.75 5.62
CA ASN A 77 0.71 -14.36 6.87
C ASN A 77 0.09 -15.76 6.62
N ASP A 78 0.83 -16.66 5.99
CA ASP A 78 0.39 -18.03 5.68
C ASP A 78 -0.83 -18.15 4.75
N THR A 79 -1.30 -17.03 4.20
CA THR A 79 -2.42 -17.00 3.26
C THR A 79 -1.89 -16.66 1.86
N PRO A 80 -2.16 -17.49 0.83
CA PRO A 80 -1.73 -17.20 -0.54
C PRO A 80 -2.45 -15.95 -1.06
N VAL A 81 -1.80 -15.16 -1.90
CA VAL A 81 -2.42 -13.96 -2.49
C VAL A 81 -3.59 -14.34 -3.39
N LEU A 82 -3.42 -15.37 -4.22
CA LEU A 82 -4.47 -15.97 -5.04
C LEU A 82 -4.76 -17.38 -4.54
N GLN A 83 -6.03 -17.75 -4.43
CA GLN A 83 -6.44 -19.08 -3.99
C GLN A 83 -5.88 -20.17 -4.91
N ALA A 84 -5.47 -21.30 -4.34
CA ALA A 84 -4.89 -22.41 -5.10
C ALA A 84 -5.87 -23.00 -6.14
N SER A 85 -7.17 -22.92 -5.87
CA SER A 85 -8.24 -23.40 -6.76
C SER A 85 -8.57 -22.44 -7.90
N ALA A 86 -8.07 -21.21 -7.88
CA ALA A 86 -8.38 -20.20 -8.88
C ALA A 86 -7.86 -20.59 -10.28
N ASN A 87 -8.53 -20.12 -11.31
CA ASN A 87 -8.05 -20.26 -12.68
C ASN A 87 -6.98 -19.19 -12.96
N SER A 88 -5.73 -19.58 -13.15
CA SER A 88 -4.63 -18.62 -13.38
C SER A 88 -4.80 -17.79 -14.65
N SER A 89 -5.45 -18.31 -15.68
CA SER A 89 -5.69 -17.58 -16.92
C SER A 89 -6.77 -16.50 -16.80
N ASN A 90 -7.74 -16.70 -15.90
CA ASN A 90 -8.83 -15.74 -15.68
C ASN A 90 -9.42 -15.91 -14.27
N PRO A 91 -8.71 -15.44 -13.22
CA PRO A 91 -9.23 -15.50 -11.87
C PRO A 91 -10.37 -14.49 -11.69
N ALA A 92 -11.37 -14.85 -10.89
CA ALA A 92 -12.40 -13.93 -10.45
C ALA A 92 -11.86 -13.04 -9.31
N ASP A 93 -12.45 -11.86 -9.11
CA ASP A 93 -12.04 -10.97 -7.99
C ASP A 93 -12.18 -11.65 -6.63
N SER A 94 -13.16 -12.55 -6.48
CA SER A 94 -13.37 -13.33 -5.26
C SER A 94 -12.29 -14.37 -4.98
N ASP A 95 -11.47 -14.71 -5.97
CA ASP A 95 -10.39 -15.68 -5.83
C ASP A 95 -9.16 -15.07 -5.16
N PHE A 96 -9.08 -13.74 -5.12
CA PHE A 96 -8.00 -13.04 -4.44
C PHE A 96 -8.30 -12.90 -2.94
N ASN A 97 -7.40 -13.41 -2.11
CA ASN A 97 -7.49 -13.24 -0.66
C ASN A 97 -7.10 -11.82 -0.21
N PHE A 98 -6.33 -11.11 -1.05
CA PHE A 98 -5.93 -9.72 -0.81
C PHE A 98 -6.25 -8.87 -2.02
N GLN A 99 -6.86 -7.71 -1.79
CA GLN A 99 -7.22 -6.76 -2.85
C GLN A 99 -6.10 -5.73 -3.06
N ASN A 100 -5.99 -5.24 -4.31
CA ASN A 100 -5.04 -4.19 -4.69
C ASN A 100 -3.56 -4.56 -4.46
N VAL A 101 -3.22 -5.82 -4.64
CA VAL A 101 -1.84 -6.29 -4.63
C VAL A 101 -1.28 -6.22 -6.04
N THR A 102 -0.16 -5.52 -6.22
CA THR A 102 0.63 -5.56 -7.45
C THR A 102 1.89 -6.36 -7.19
N PHE A 103 2.15 -7.34 -8.02
CA PHE A 103 3.31 -8.21 -7.90
C PHE A 103 4.14 -8.18 -9.19
N THR A 104 5.43 -7.94 -9.05
CA THR A 104 6.35 -7.83 -10.19
C THR A 104 7.55 -8.75 -9.96
N PRO A 105 7.49 -10.01 -10.44
CA PRO A 105 8.59 -10.93 -10.27
C PRO A 105 9.79 -10.57 -11.16
N ARG A 106 10.97 -10.90 -10.67
CA ARG A 106 12.24 -10.91 -11.42
C ARG A 106 12.90 -12.25 -11.19
N PHE A 107 13.44 -12.82 -12.24
CA PHE A 107 13.93 -14.19 -12.23
C PHE A 107 15.47 -14.30 -12.15
N GLY A 108 16.17 -13.18 -12.04
CA GLY A 108 17.63 -13.16 -11.97
C GLY A 108 18.31 -13.35 -13.32
N THR A 109 17.60 -13.18 -14.43
CA THR A 109 18.19 -13.29 -15.78
C THR A 109 19.17 -12.14 -16.03
N ALA A 110 20.24 -12.40 -16.81
CA ALA A 110 21.28 -11.42 -17.09
C ALA A 110 20.76 -10.11 -17.73
N ASN A 111 19.62 -10.17 -18.45
CA ASN A 111 19.03 -9.04 -19.17
C ASN A 111 17.76 -8.52 -18.49
N GLN A 112 17.51 -8.85 -17.21
CA GLN A 112 16.32 -8.38 -16.53
C GLN A 112 16.32 -6.86 -16.37
N THR A 113 15.15 -6.27 -16.55
CA THR A 113 14.95 -4.85 -16.28
C THR A 113 14.90 -4.59 -14.78
N LYS A 114 15.27 -3.38 -14.37
CA LYS A 114 15.09 -2.94 -12.97
C LYS A 114 13.62 -3.01 -12.54
N VAL A 115 13.39 -3.06 -11.26
CA VAL A 115 12.04 -2.98 -10.69
C VAL A 115 11.64 -1.51 -10.61
N ASP A 116 10.51 -1.16 -11.23
CA ASP A 116 9.98 0.20 -11.19
C ASP A 116 9.62 0.62 -9.75
N GLY A 117 9.89 1.88 -9.43
CA GLY A 117 9.62 2.43 -8.09
C GLY A 117 10.71 2.12 -7.04
N ILE A 118 11.74 1.37 -7.40
CA ILE A 118 12.93 1.14 -6.58
C ILE A 118 14.14 1.66 -7.36
N GLU A 119 14.13 2.94 -7.60
CA GLU A 119 15.25 3.61 -8.28
C GLU A 119 16.23 4.13 -7.23
N SER A 120 17.51 3.79 -7.40
CA SER A 120 18.55 4.54 -6.72
C SER A 120 18.54 5.95 -7.33
N SER A 121 18.29 6.96 -6.53
CA SER A 121 18.21 8.36 -6.93
C SER A 121 19.58 8.99 -7.26
N SER A 122 20.58 8.22 -7.62
CA SER A 122 21.85 8.75 -8.09
C SER A 122 21.80 8.97 -9.59
N SER A 123 21.26 10.10 -10.02
CA SER A 123 21.56 10.63 -11.32
C SER A 123 23.00 11.16 -11.27
N ILE A 124 23.91 10.49 -11.96
CA ILE A 124 25.25 11.06 -12.23
C ILE A 124 25.04 12.22 -13.19
N THR A 125 25.07 13.44 -12.63
CA THR A 125 25.14 14.63 -13.47
C THR A 125 26.61 14.77 -13.91
N PRO A 126 26.95 14.61 -15.19
CA PRO A 126 28.31 14.84 -15.63
C PRO A 126 28.65 16.31 -15.38
N VAL A 127 29.61 16.56 -14.51
CA VAL A 127 30.19 17.88 -14.34
C VAL A 127 31.05 18.11 -15.56
N GLY A 128 30.53 18.82 -16.56
CA GLY A 128 31.24 19.17 -17.77
C GLY A 128 32.35 20.20 -17.54
N VAL A 129 33.28 19.89 -16.65
CA VAL A 129 34.48 20.71 -16.45
C VAL A 129 35.61 20.12 -17.32
N THR A 130 35.90 20.78 -18.39
CA THR A 130 37.11 20.48 -19.17
C THR A 130 38.30 21.03 -18.38
N VAL A 131 39.11 20.15 -17.82
CA VAL A 131 40.39 20.54 -17.20
C VAL A 131 41.37 20.78 -18.33
N THR A 132 41.55 22.03 -18.70
CA THR A 132 42.66 22.42 -19.61
C THR A 132 43.92 22.64 -18.76
N THR A 133 44.94 21.85 -18.98
CA THR A 133 46.27 22.15 -18.48
C THR A 133 46.84 23.28 -19.29
N SER A 134 46.71 24.52 -18.80
CA SER A 134 47.56 25.60 -19.26
C SER A 134 48.97 25.29 -18.78
N ALA A 135 49.86 24.92 -19.71
CA ALA A 135 51.28 24.92 -19.41
C ALA A 135 51.74 26.38 -19.24
N PRO A 136 52.64 26.68 -18.27
CA PRO A 136 53.16 28.01 -18.05
C PRO A 136 54.04 28.50 -19.22
#